data_b9be16af22d2b03c6b4a2107732c312c
#
_entry.id   b9be16af22d2b03c6b4a2107732c312c
#
_cell.length_a   1.000
_cell.length_b   1.000
_cell.length_c   1.000
_cell.angle_alpha   90.00
_cell.angle_beta   90.00
_cell.angle_gamma   90.00
#
_symmetry.space_group_name_H-M   'P 1'
#
loop_
_entity.id
_entity.type
_entity.pdbx_description
1 polymer ?
#
loop_
_entity_poly.entity_id
_entity_poly.type
_entity_poly.pdbx_seq_one_letter_code
_entity_poly.pdbx_strand_id
1 'polypeptide(L)'
;TMEVKAGNDVGLLNINFDFKNIDMSEKWVLPLTVVDDPSYNYQANPRKNYAKAILRIYPFNAYSGVYSGTLLNNYLASDNTDPEKAEEEEQKNGSITKNSIKGYVVDENTIFFYAGNIDEDRTDRKKYKIFAKFEEGESGMVTLSGDTDENGMNFELYPNKQASFRIVEEMDATRPYLKHRYVIINNIDYYYSDYTAVAGTSVRYHVKGTLTLSRKINTQIPDEDQ
;
A
#
# COMPACT_ATOMS: atom_id res chain seq x y z
N THR A 1 -33.56 -1.23 -4.05
CA THR A 1 -34.31 0.02 -3.86
C THR A 1 -34.04 0.54 -2.47
N MET A 2 -33.71 1.81 -2.37
CA MET A 2 -33.57 2.52 -1.10
C MET A 2 -34.85 3.29 -0.85
N GLU A 3 -35.42 3.19 0.34
CA GLU A 3 -36.62 3.92 0.74
C GLU A 3 -36.27 4.95 1.82
N VAL A 4 -36.60 6.18 1.61
CA VAL A 4 -36.56 7.23 2.64
C VAL A 4 -37.94 7.33 3.27
N LYS A 5 -38.06 6.93 4.54
CA LYS A 5 -39.35 6.94 5.27
C LYS A 5 -39.85 8.36 5.41
N ALA A 6 -41.20 8.50 5.36
CA ALA A 6 -41.85 9.79 5.56
C ALA A 6 -41.42 10.43 6.90
N GLY A 7 -41.01 11.70 6.84
CA GLY A 7 -40.46 12.44 7.99
C GLY A 7 -38.96 12.37 8.18
N ASN A 8 -38.27 11.55 7.40
CA ASN A 8 -36.82 11.51 7.39
C ASN A 8 -36.28 12.25 6.17
N ASP A 9 -35.11 12.86 6.32
CA ASP A 9 -34.36 13.54 5.26
C ASP A 9 -33.14 12.72 4.79
N VAL A 10 -32.89 11.54 5.43
CA VAL A 10 -31.76 10.65 5.16
C VAL A 10 -32.26 9.23 4.91
N GLY A 11 -31.74 8.61 3.88
CA GLY A 11 -31.83 7.17 3.62
C GLY A 11 -30.46 6.51 3.61
N LEU A 12 -30.36 5.31 4.16
CA LEU A 12 -29.13 4.53 4.18
C LEU A 12 -29.17 3.44 3.10
N LEU A 13 -28.10 3.38 2.30
CA LEU A 13 -27.86 2.32 1.34
C LEU A 13 -26.66 1.50 1.77
N ASN A 14 -26.88 0.26 2.18
CA ASN A 14 -25.79 -0.68 2.48
C ASN A 14 -25.28 -1.30 1.18
N ILE A 15 -23.98 -1.19 0.96
CA ILE A 15 -23.31 -1.77 -0.20
C ILE A 15 -22.25 -2.75 0.31
N ASN A 16 -22.42 -4.03 -0.05
CA ASN A 16 -21.45 -5.06 0.28
C ASN A 16 -20.47 -5.23 -0.90
N PHE A 17 -19.18 -5.25 -0.59
CA PHE A 17 -18.13 -5.46 -1.57
C PHE A 17 -17.47 -6.83 -1.37
N ASP A 18 -17.27 -7.56 -2.45
CA ASP A 18 -16.39 -8.73 -2.48
C ASP A 18 -15.12 -8.35 -3.25
N PHE A 19 -13.99 -8.38 -2.56
CA PHE A 19 -12.69 -8.01 -3.12
C PHE A 19 -11.93 -9.19 -3.72
N LYS A 20 -12.53 -10.39 -3.79
CA LYS A 20 -11.93 -11.53 -4.45
C LYS A 20 -11.65 -11.22 -5.92
N ASN A 21 -10.43 -11.48 -6.35
CA ASN A 21 -9.97 -11.25 -7.73
C ASN A 21 -9.92 -9.79 -8.18
N ILE A 22 -9.98 -8.85 -7.25
CA ILE A 22 -9.83 -7.42 -7.54
C ILE A 22 -8.37 -7.02 -7.28
N ASP A 23 -7.71 -6.46 -8.29
CA ASP A 23 -6.37 -5.89 -8.12
C ASP A 23 -6.48 -4.52 -7.44
N MET A 24 -6.08 -4.45 -6.16
CA MET A 24 -6.17 -3.25 -5.35
C MET A 24 -5.18 -2.15 -5.73
N SER A 25 -4.24 -2.39 -6.63
CA SER A 25 -3.41 -1.35 -7.24
C SER A 25 -4.17 -0.53 -8.29
N GLU A 26 -5.29 -1.03 -8.80
CA GLU A 26 -6.14 -0.32 -9.75
C GLU A 26 -7.07 0.67 -9.02
N LYS A 27 -7.47 1.71 -9.74
CA LYS A 27 -8.38 2.74 -9.21
C LYS A 27 -9.83 2.31 -9.45
N TRP A 28 -10.43 1.61 -8.48
CA TRP A 28 -11.83 1.20 -8.57
C TRP A 28 -12.76 2.33 -8.14
N VAL A 29 -13.79 2.55 -8.94
CA VAL A 29 -14.84 3.53 -8.66
C VAL A 29 -16.22 2.91 -8.86
N LEU A 30 -17.16 3.23 -7.98
CA LEU A 30 -18.55 2.86 -8.11
C LEU A 30 -19.33 4.10 -8.54
N PRO A 31 -19.83 4.17 -9.77
CA PRO A 31 -20.74 5.22 -10.18
C PRO A 31 -22.15 4.94 -9.67
N LEU A 32 -22.75 5.92 -9.04
CA LEU A 32 -24.15 5.89 -8.60
C LEU A 32 -24.92 6.95 -9.36
N THR A 33 -26.18 6.67 -9.69
CA THR A 33 -27.08 7.64 -10.30
C THR A 33 -28.48 7.50 -9.71
N VAL A 34 -29.16 8.63 -9.54
CA VAL A 34 -30.59 8.63 -9.25
C VAL A 34 -31.31 8.31 -10.56
N VAL A 35 -32.14 7.29 -10.56
CA VAL A 35 -32.96 6.93 -11.72
C VAL A 35 -34.08 7.95 -11.84
N ASP A 36 -34.36 8.40 -13.05
CA ASP A 36 -35.49 9.30 -13.31
C ASP A 36 -36.82 8.62 -12.97
N ASP A 37 -37.67 9.33 -12.25
CA ASP A 37 -39.02 8.89 -11.94
C ASP A 37 -40.04 9.72 -12.74
N PRO A 38 -40.76 9.09 -13.72
CA PRO A 38 -41.75 9.79 -14.54
C PRO A 38 -42.92 10.39 -13.73
N SER A 39 -43.17 9.86 -12.52
CA SER A 39 -44.22 10.37 -11.63
C SER A 39 -43.79 11.61 -10.84
N TYR A 40 -42.48 11.95 -10.90
CA TYR A 40 -41.88 13.06 -10.13
C TYR A 40 -42.02 12.93 -8.60
N ASN A 41 -42.25 11.70 -8.09
CA ASN A 41 -42.29 11.47 -6.64
C ASN A 41 -40.89 11.70 -5.97
N TYR A 42 -39.85 11.55 -6.75
CA TYR A 42 -38.48 11.92 -6.34
C TYR A 42 -37.70 12.37 -7.58
N GLN A 43 -36.73 13.22 -7.36
CA GLN A 43 -35.75 13.62 -8.39
C GLN A 43 -34.48 14.14 -7.73
N ALA A 44 -33.36 14.04 -8.47
CA ALA A 44 -32.12 14.66 -8.04
C ALA A 44 -32.23 16.18 -7.99
N ASN A 45 -31.52 16.83 -7.06
CA ASN A 45 -31.53 18.30 -6.97
C ASN A 45 -30.90 18.93 -8.23
N PRO A 46 -31.69 19.58 -9.13
CA PRO A 46 -31.20 20.07 -10.41
C PRO A 46 -30.25 21.27 -10.26
N ARG A 47 -30.31 22.01 -9.15
CA ARG A 47 -29.45 23.18 -8.91
C ARG A 47 -28.03 22.79 -8.50
N LYS A 48 -27.86 21.58 -7.95
CA LYS A 48 -26.57 21.11 -7.42
C LYS A 48 -25.98 19.95 -8.22
N ASN A 49 -26.63 19.51 -9.30
CA ASN A 49 -26.19 18.36 -10.12
C ASN A 49 -25.93 17.07 -9.32
N TYR A 50 -26.69 16.84 -8.25
CA TYR A 50 -26.52 15.66 -7.38
C TYR A 50 -27.15 14.38 -7.95
N ALA A 51 -27.46 14.35 -9.25
CA ALA A 51 -28.00 13.17 -9.91
C ALA A 51 -27.00 12.00 -9.97
N LYS A 52 -25.72 12.29 -9.86
CA LYS A 52 -24.65 11.29 -10.00
C LYS A 52 -23.62 11.46 -8.88
N ALA A 53 -23.13 10.33 -8.36
CA ALA A 53 -22.01 10.30 -7.43
C ALA A 53 -21.01 9.24 -7.91
N ILE A 54 -19.73 9.52 -7.70
CA ILE A 54 -18.66 8.56 -7.94
C ILE A 54 -18.00 8.28 -6.60
N LEU A 55 -18.15 7.06 -6.12
CA LEU A 55 -17.49 6.61 -4.89
C LEU A 55 -16.20 5.91 -5.26
N ARG A 56 -15.10 6.35 -4.69
CA ARG A 56 -13.83 5.64 -4.76
C ARG A 56 -13.69 4.76 -3.53
N ILE A 57 -13.46 3.47 -3.77
CA ILE A 57 -13.40 2.46 -2.72
C ILE A 57 -11.94 2.10 -2.48
N TYR A 58 -11.51 2.22 -1.24
CA TYR A 58 -10.21 1.79 -0.77
C TYR A 58 -10.38 0.78 0.34
N PRO A 59 -9.98 -0.48 0.13
CA PRO A 59 -9.82 -1.39 1.25
C PRO A 59 -8.65 -0.91 2.12
N PHE A 60 -8.77 -1.20 3.37
CA PHE A 60 -7.88 -0.71 4.39
C PHE A 60 -7.67 -1.81 5.44
N ASN A 61 -6.45 -1.98 5.90
CA ASN A 61 -6.09 -2.82 7.03
C ASN A 61 -5.11 -2.08 7.95
N ALA A 62 -4.69 -2.73 9.02
CA ALA A 62 -3.79 -2.14 10.01
C ALA A 62 -2.43 -1.70 9.44
N TYR A 63 -2.02 -2.24 8.31
CA TYR A 63 -0.69 -2.10 7.71
C TYR A 63 -0.70 -1.35 6.37
N SER A 64 -1.86 -1.12 5.75
CA SER A 64 -1.94 -0.43 4.45
C SER A 64 -1.73 1.08 4.58
N GLY A 65 -1.26 1.75 3.55
CA GLY A 65 -1.09 3.20 3.54
C GLY A 65 0.21 3.65 2.91
N VAL A 66 0.56 4.92 3.12
CA VAL A 66 1.78 5.51 2.56
C VAL A 66 2.89 5.45 3.60
N TYR A 67 3.90 4.65 3.31
CA TYR A 67 5.12 4.52 4.11
C TYR A 67 6.13 5.57 3.71
N SER A 68 6.88 6.11 4.68
CA SER A 68 8.13 6.81 4.42
C SER A 68 9.18 5.79 3.97
N GLY A 69 9.74 6.01 2.78
CA GLY A 69 10.78 5.18 2.19
C GLY A 69 12.18 5.79 2.30
N THR A 70 12.35 6.88 3.04
CA THR A 70 13.62 7.63 3.13
C THR A 70 14.78 6.81 3.72
N LEU A 71 14.48 5.74 4.43
CA LEU A 71 15.45 4.78 4.98
C LEU A 71 15.48 3.45 4.22
N LEU A 72 14.82 3.36 3.08
CA LEU A 72 14.89 2.21 2.19
C LEU A 72 15.75 2.56 0.98
N ASN A 73 16.93 1.97 0.92
CA ASN A 73 17.91 2.22 -0.11
C ASN A 73 17.83 1.16 -1.20
N ASN A 74 17.91 1.58 -2.45
CA ASN A 74 17.91 0.73 -3.62
C ASN A 74 19.25 0.91 -4.34
N TYR A 75 20.10 -0.08 -4.26
CA TYR A 75 21.45 -0.11 -4.84
C TYR A 75 21.44 -0.88 -6.16
N LEU A 76 22.32 -0.51 -7.08
CA LEU A 76 22.68 -1.41 -8.16
C LEU A 76 23.44 -2.61 -7.55
N ALA A 77 22.90 -3.81 -7.70
CA ALA A 77 23.49 -4.99 -7.09
C ALA A 77 24.88 -5.27 -7.69
N SER A 78 25.83 -5.61 -6.83
CA SER A 78 27.16 -6.06 -7.26
C SER A 78 27.12 -7.53 -7.69
N ASP A 79 27.93 -7.88 -8.68
CA ASP A 79 28.17 -9.26 -9.12
C ASP A 79 29.30 -9.93 -8.31
N ASN A 80 29.87 -9.24 -7.32
CA ASN A 80 30.96 -9.78 -6.50
C ASN A 80 30.42 -10.90 -5.59
N THR A 81 31.11 -12.01 -5.58
CA THR A 81 30.73 -13.18 -4.76
C THR A 81 31.12 -13.06 -3.29
N ASP A 82 32.01 -12.13 -2.95
CA ASP A 82 32.39 -11.79 -1.59
C ASP A 82 31.38 -10.75 -1.04
N PRO A 83 30.59 -11.07 0.00
CA PRO A 83 29.55 -10.20 0.50
C PRO A 83 30.05 -8.82 0.99
N GLU A 84 31.24 -8.76 1.59
CA GLU A 84 31.82 -7.51 2.11
C GLU A 84 32.21 -6.59 0.94
N LYS A 85 32.83 -7.14 -0.09
CA LYS A 85 33.20 -6.37 -1.28
C LYS A 85 31.96 -5.97 -2.11
N ALA A 86 30.97 -6.85 -2.19
CA ALA A 86 29.71 -6.52 -2.84
C ALA A 86 29.05 -5.30 -2.17
N GLU A 87 29.00 -5.29 -0.85
CA GLU A 87 28.45 -4.17 -0.09
C GLU A 87 29.25 -2.87 -0.27
N GLU A 88 30.58 -2.94 -0.29
CA GLU A 88 31.44 -1.77 -0.56
C GLU A 88 31.21 -1.22 -1.98
N GLU A 89 31.08 -2.07 -2.99
CA GLU A 89 30.80 -1.67 -4.38
C GLU A 89 29.43 -1.02 -4.51
N GLU A 90 28.38 -1.59 -3.89
CA GLU A 90 27.04 -1.05 -3.86
C GLU A 90 27.01 0.34 -3.21
N GLN A 91 27.67 0.50 -2.06
CA GLN A 91 27.77 1.79 -1.37
C GLN A 91 28.50 2.84 -2.19
N LYS A 92 29.58 2.45 -2.87
CA LYS A 92 30.38 3.33 -3.73
C LYS A 92 29.59 3.84 -4.94
N ASN A 93 28.72 2.98 -5.49
CA ASN A 93 27.87 3.34 -6.62
C ASN A 93 26.69 4.24 -6.20
N GLY A 94 26.44 4.35 -4.89
CA GLY A 94 25.34 5.11 -4.33
C GLY A 94 24.01 4.39 -4.39
N SER A 95 23.00 4.95 -3.73
CA SER A 95 21.67 4.39 -3.70
C SER A 95 20.62 5.38 -4.21
N ILE A 96 19.52 4.86 -4.68
CA ILE A 96 18.31 5.62 -4.98
C ILE A 96 17.30 5.35 -3.86
N THR A 97 16.70 6.41 -3.31
CA THR A 97 15.66 6.31 -2.30
C THR A 97 14.36 6.91 -2.82
N LYS A 98 13.22 6.30 -2.47
CA LYS A 98 11.91 6.90 -2.66
C LYS A 98 11.43 7.55 -1.37
N ASN A 99 10.91 8.77 -1.46
CA ASN A 99 10.36 9.46 -0.29
C ASN A 99 9.13 8.75 0.29
N SER A 100 8.33 8.11 -0.58
CA SER A 100 7.12 7.42 -0.17
C SER A 100 6.90 6.15 -0.97
N ILE A 101 6.41 5.12 -0.28
CA ILE A 101 6.04 3.83 -0.87
C ILE A 101 4.64 3.48 -0.37
N LYS A 102 3.74 3.15 -1.28
CA LYS A 102 2.37 2.82 -0.93
C LYS A 102 2.20 1.33 -0.73
N GLY A 103 1.69 0.95 0.44
CA GLY A 103 1.26 -0.40 0.76
C GLY A 103 -0.22 -0.58 0.46
N TYR A 104 -0.54 -1.52 -0.42
CA TYR A 104 -1.90 -1.88 -0.85
C TYR A 104 -2.38 -3.12 -0.12
N VAL A 105 -3.65 -3.15 0.25
CA VAL A 105 -4.25 -4.30 0.94
C VAL A 105 -4.31 -5.52 0.03
N VAL A 106 -3.96 -6.68 0.58
CA VAL A 106 -4.19 -8.00 -0.01
C VAL A 106 -5.23 -8.74 0.82
N ASP A 107 -5.00 -8.83 2.11
CA ASP A 107 -5.90 -9.40 3.12
C ASP A 107 -5.73 -8.68 4.47
N GLU A 108 -6.23 -9.26 5.55
CA GLU A 108 -6.20 -8.66 6.88
C GLU A 108 -4.78 -8.35 7.38
N ASN A 109 -3.83 -9.26 7.12
CA ASN A 109 -2.46 -9.19 7.62
C ASN A 109 -1.41 -9.06 6.50
N THR A 110 -1.84 -8.86 5.26
CA THR A 110 -0.94 -8.80 4.11
C THR A 110 -1.17 -7.52 3.32
N ILE A 111 -0.07 -6.87 2.97
CA ILE A 111 -0.04 -5.78 1.99
C ILE A 111 0.90 -6.17 0.86
N PHE A 112 0.82 -5.47 -0.27
CA PHE A 112 1.89 -5.43 -1.24
C PHE A 112 2.33 -4.00 -1.53
N PHE A 113 3.58 -3.85 -1.94
CA PHE A 113 4.15 -2.63 -2.50
C PHE A 113 5.00 -2.96 -3.73
N TYR A 114 5.36 -1.96 -4.52
CA TYR A 114 6.22 -2.20 -5.69
C TYR A 114 7.68 -2.19 -5.29
N ALA A 115 8.45 -3.09 -5.91
CA ALA A 115 9.87 -3.27 -5.63
C ALA A 115 10.69 -2.01 -5.90
N GLY A 116 11.57 -1.68 -4.99
CA GLY A 116 12.60 -0.65 -5.14
C GLY A 116 12.11 0.64 -5.82
N ASN A 117 12.61 0.92 -7.01
CA ASN A 117 12.29 2.14 -7.78
C ASN A 117 11.11 2.01 -8.74
N ILE A 118 10.42 0.90 -8.75
CA ILE A 118 9.30 0.69 -9.68
C ILE A 118 8.20 1.72 -9.40
N ASP A 119 7.81 2.47 -10.43
CA ASP A 119 6.77 3.47 -10.33
C ASP A 119 5.38 2.88 -10.49
N GLU A 120 4.41 3.47 -9.77
CA GLU A 120 3.01 3.07 -9.83
C GLU A 120 2.37 3.28 -11.21
N ASP A 121 2.94 4.16 -12.03
CA ASP A 121 2.43 4.47 -13.37
C ASP A 121 2.99 3.55 -14.47
N ARG A 122 3.93 2.67 -14.15
CA ARG A 122 4.46 1.69 -15.12
C ARG A 122 3.38 0.69 -15.53
N THR A 123 3.31 0.40 -16.81
CA THR A 123 2.32 -0.52 -17.38
C THR A 123 2.54 -1.97 -16.95
N ASP A 124 3.80 -2.34 -16.69
CA ASP A 124 4.25 -3.68 -16.26
C ASP A 124 4.43 -3.82 -14.75
N ARG A 125 4.06 -2.80 -13.96
CA ARG A 125 4.22 -2.76 -12.48
C ARG A 125 3.72 -4.01 -11.77
N LYS A 126 2.72 -4.69 -12.32
CA LYS A 126 2.13 -5.90 -11.72
C LYS A 126 3.12 -7.03 -11.51
N LYS A 127 4.20 -7.08 -12.31
CA LYS A 127 5.28 -8.05 -12.19
C LYS A 127 6.21 -7.79 -11.00
N TYR A 128 6.17 -6.57 -10.44
CA TYR A 128 7.11 -6.10 -9.42
C TYR A 128 6.46 -5.93 -8.04
N LYS A 129 5.45 -6.74 -7.73
CA LYS A 129 4.81 -6.71 -6.42
C LYS A 129 5.62 -7.49 -5.39
N ILE A 130 5.93 -6.82 -4.29
CA ILE A 130 6.47 -7.45 -3.08
C ILE A 130 5.32 -7.56 -2.09
N PHE A 131 4.99 -8.77 -1.69
CA PHE A 131 4.01 -9.05 -0.65
C PHE A 131 4.72 -9.05 0.71
N ALA A 132 4.12 -8.39 1.67
CA ALA A 132 4.57 -8.34 3.05
C ALA A 132 3.43 -8.87 3.94
N LYS A 133 3.64 -10.08 4.49
CA LYS A 133 2.70 -10.71 5.41
C LYS A 133 3.19 -10.55 6.83
N PHE A 134 2.37 -9.93 7.67
CA PHE A 134 2.65 -9.65 9.07
C PHE A 134 2.16 -10.79 9.96
N GLU A 135 2.92 -11.14 10.98
CA GLU A 135 2.42 -11.94 12.10
C GLU A 135 1.42 -11.15 12.92
N GLU A 136 0.60 -11.85 13.69
CA GLU A 136 -0.35 -11.22 14.61
C GLU A 136 0.37 -10.55 15.77
N GLY A 137 -0.14 -9.38 16.21
CA GLY A 137 0.37 -8.67 17.38
C GLY A 137 0.92 -7.28 17.05
N GLU A 138 1.55 -6.66 18.05
CA GLU A 138 2.16 -5.34 17.94
C GLU A 138 3.63 -5.39 17.47
N SER A 139 4.21 -6.56 17.41
CA SER A 139 5.54 -6.83 16.87
C SER A 139 5.66 -8.28 16.44
N GLY A 140 6.51 -8.56 15.47
CA GLY A 140 6.72 -9.91 14.96
C GLY A 140 7.53 -9.89 13.68
N MET A 141 7.50 -11.01 12.98
CA MET A 141 8.18 -11.18 11.72
C MET A 141 7.30 -10.69 10.56
N VAL A 142 7.95 -10.25 9.49
CA VAL A 142 7.30 -9.94 8.22
C VAL A 142 7.86 -10.88 7.18
N THR A 143 7.01 -11.73 6.61
CA THR A 143 7.40 -12.57 5.48
C THR A 143 7.27 -11.76 4.19
N LEU A 144 8.40 -11.52 3.54
CA LEU A 144 8.45 -10.90 2.23
C LEU A 144 8.44 -11.98 1.15
N SER A 145 7.67 -11.77 0.09
CA SER A 145 7.64 -12.64 -1.08
C SER A 145 7.37 -11.84 -2.35
N GLY A 146 7.78 -12.38 -3.49
CA GLY A 146 7.60 -11.75 -4.78
C GLY A 146 7.66 -12.79 -5.89
N ASP A 147 7.58 -12.36 -7.14
CA ASP A 147 7.73 -13.23 -8.29
C ASP A 147 9.21 -13.66 -8.42
N THR A 148 9.45 -14.97 -8.34
CA THR A 148 10.77 -15.59 -8.43
C THR A 148 11.11 -16.09 -9.84
N ASP A 149 10.21 -15.88 -10.83
CA ASP A 149 10.44 -16.26 -12.22
C ASP A 149 11.61 -15.47 -12.82
N GLU A 150 12.55 -16.17 -13.45
CA GLU A 150 13.71 -15.58 -14.14
C GLU A 150 13.29 -14.62 -15.29
N ASN A 151 12.11 -14.81 -15.86
CA ASN A 151 11.52 -13.90 -16.86
C ASN A 151 10.63 -12.81 -16.24
N GLY A 152 10.42 -12.86 -14.93
CA GLY A 152 9.71 -11.89 -14.13
C GLY A 152 10.65 -10.98 -13.35
N MET A 153 10.33 -10.75 -12.08
CA MET A 153 11.13 -9.90 -11.20
C MET A 153 12.37 -10.59 -10.63
N ASN A 154 12.41 -11.92 -10.64
CA ASN A 154 13.45 -12.73 -10.00
C ASN A 154 13.73 -12.29 -8.55
N PHE A 155 12.67 -12.32 -7.74
CA PHE A 155 12.77 -11.92 -6.33
C PHE A 155 13.59 -12.93 -5.52
N GLU A 156 14.56 -12.42 -4.76
CA GLU A 156 15.38 -13.20 -3.86
C GLU A 156 15.54 -12.46 -2.52
N LEU A 157 15.30 -13.17 -1.41
CA LEU A 157 15.65 -12.62 -0.09
C LEU A 157 17.17 -12.65 0.12
N TYR A 158 17.70 -11.61 0.79
CA TYR A 158 19.10 -11.64 1.22
C TYR A 158 19.31 -12.78 2.23
N PRO A 159 20.35 -13.61 2.09
CA PRO A 159 20.60 -14.76 2.94
C PRO A 159 20.66 -14.39 4.43
N ASN A 160 20.00 -15.19 5.27
CA ASN A 160 19.99 -15.04 6.73
C ASN A 160 19.45 -13.69 7.24
N LYS A 161 18.70 -12.94 6.42
CA LYS A 161 17.98 -11.75 6.82
C LYS A 161 16.47 -12.01 6.82
N GLN A 162 15.81 -11.49 7.83
CA GLN A 162 14.36 -11.56 7.94
C GLN A 162 13.83 -10.21 8.38
N ALA A 163 12.82 -9.73 7.65
CA ALA A 163 12.13 -8.50 8.00
C ALA A 163 11.31 -8.72 9.29
N SER A 164 11.21 -7.69 10.08
CA SER A 164 10.41 -7.66 11.31
C SER A 164 9.62 -6.36 11.38
N PHE A 165 8.56 -6.35 12.17
CA PHE A 165 7.82 -5.12 12.40
C PHE A 165 7.60 -4.87 13.89
N ARG A 166 7.32 -3.61 14.17
CA ARG A 166 6.80 -3.16 15.48
C ARG A 166 5.81 -2.04 15.29
N ILE A 167 4.81 -1.99 16.15
CA ILE A 167 3.86 -0.90 16.26
C ILE A 167 4.23 -0.07 17.47
N VAL A 168 4.29 1.25 17.29
CA VAL A 168 4.54 2.21 18.37
C VAL A 168 3.39 3.19 18.38
N GLU A 169 2.80 3.42 19.54
CA GLU A 169 1.73 4.38 19.73
C GLU A 169 2.14 5.42 20.77
N GLU A 170 1.90 6.68 20.47
CA GLU A 170 2.19 7.81 21.38
C GLU A 170 1.12 8.88 21.26
N MET A 171 0.80 9.52 22.37
CA MET A 171 -0.12 10.67 22.37
C MET A 171 0.58 11.92 21.87
N ASP A 172 -0.12 12.72 21.07
CA ASP A 172 0.38 14.01 20.62
C ASP A 172 0.57 14.96 21.83
N ALA A 173 1.77 15.51 21.98
CA ALA A 173 2.14 16.33 23.14
C ALA A 173 1.32 17.64 23.25
N THR A 174 0.79 18.14 22.14
CA THR A 174 0.02 19.39 22.08
C THR A 174 -1.48 19.18 21.91
N ARG A 175 -1.87 18.02 21.41
CA ARG A 175 -3.27 17.65 21.10
C ARG A 175 -3.62 16.31 21.73
N PRO A 176 -3.99 16.27 23.01
CA PRO A 176 -4.18 15.02 23.76
C PRO A 176 -5.31 14.10 23.23
N TYR A 177 -6.10 14.58 22.28
CA TYR A 177 -7.10 13.79 21.57
C TYR A 177 -6.54 13.13 20.31
N LEU A 178 -5.28 13.36 19.94
CA LEU A 178 -4.62 12.70 18.82
C LEU A 178 -3.61 11.68 19.33
N LYS A 179 -3.69 10.49 18.78
CA LYS A 179 -2.72 9.41 18.96
C LYS A 179 -1.97 9.19 17.64
N HIS A 180 -0.66 9.16 17.71
CA HIS A 180 0.19 8.77 16.60
C HIS A 180 0.45 7.28 16.68
N ARG A 181 0.17 6.57 15.61
CA ARG A 181 0.48 5.14 15.46
C ARG A 181 1.47 4.96 14.33
N TYR A 182 2.60 4.34 14.64
CA TYR A 182 3.67 4.04 13.70
C TYR A 182 3.75 2.53 13.50
N VAL A 183 3.72 2.08 12.25
CA VAL A 183 4.10 0.72 11.87
C VAL A 183 5.46 0.80 11.22
N ILE A 184 6.46 0.19 11.85
CA ILE A 184 7.86 0.25 11.42
C ILE A 184 8.26 -1.15 10.97
N ILE A 185 8.62 -1.29 9.68
CA ILE A 185 9.15 -2.54 9.12
C ILE A 185 10.65 -2.38 9.01
N ASN A 186 11.38 -3.19 9.79
CA ASN A 186 12.85 -3.17 9.84
C ASN A 186 13.44 -4.37 9.07
N ASN A 187 14.71 -4.27 8.75
CA ASN A 187 15.50 -5.35 8.13
C ASN A 187 14.88 -5.85 6.82
N ILE A 188 14.31 -4.96 6.05
CA ILE A 188 13.96 -5.23 4.66
C ILE A 188 15.27 -5.43 3.92
N ASP A 189 15.43 -6.60 3.26
CA ASP A 189 16.66 -6.93 2.56
C ASP A 189 16.37 -7.97 1.48
N TYR A 190 16.38 -7.55 0.20
CA TYR A 190 16.03 -8.39 -0.93
C TYR A 190 16.65 -7.91 -2.23
N TYR A 191 16.77 -8.82 -3.19
CA TYR A 191 17.13 -8.54 -4.57
C TYR A 191 15.92 -8.63 -5.49
N TYR A 192 15.93 -7.85 -6.57
CA TYR A 192 15.03 -7.99 -7.70
C TYR A 192 15.70 -7.55 -9.00
N SER A 193 15.18 -8.03 -10.13
CA SER A 193 15.66 -7.65 -11.46
C SER A 193 14.62 -6.80 -12.18
N ASP A 194 15.04 -5.65 -12.71
CA ASP A 194 14.23 -4.81 -13.59
C ASP A 194 14.61 -5.05 -15.04
N TYR A 195 13.72 -5.66 -15.81
CA TYR A 195 13.94 -6.01 -17.22
C TYR A 195 13.64 -4.87 -18.19
N THR A 196 13.11 -3.76 -17.70
CA THR A 196 12.73 -2.62 -18.53
C THR A 196 13.62 -1.39 -18.33
N ALA A 197 14.49 -1.40 -17.33
CA ALA A 197 15.41 -0.31 -17.07
C ALA A 197 16.40 -0.09 -18.23
N VAL A 198 16.83 -1.19 -18.87
CA VAL A 198 17.69 -1.18 -20.05
C VAL A 198 17.12 -2.15 -21.08
N ALA A 199 16.80 -1.68 -22.29
CA ALA A 199 16.20 -2.50 -23.33
C ALA A 199 17.09 -3.72 -23.66
N GLY A 200 16.51 -4.94 -23.57
CA GLY A 200 17.17 -6.20 -23.88
C GLY A 200 18.08 -6.76 -22.77
N THR A 201 18.15 -6.08 -21.62
CA THR A 201 18.92 -6.57 -20.46
C THR A 201 18.10 -6.44 -19.19
N SER A 202 18.45 -7.22 -18.16
CA SER A 202 17.95 -7.02 -16.80
C SER A 202 18.99 -6.27 -15.98
N VAL A 203 18.50 -5.40 -15.09
CA VAL A 203 19.32 -4.72 -14.10
C VAL A 203 18.93 -5.24 -12.73
N ARG A 204 19.87 -5.87 -12.03
CA ARG A 204 19.65 -6.40 -10.69
C ARG A 204 19.86 -5.32 -9.65
N TYR A 205 18.92 -5.20 -8.74
CA TYR A 205 18.95 -4.25 -7.64
C TYR A 205 18.96 -4.97 -6.30
N HIS A 206 19.63 -4.36 -5.33
CA HIS A 206 19.63 -4.74 -3.92
C HIS A 206 18.89 -3.67 -3.12
N VAL A 207 17.82 -4.05 -2.44
CA VAL A 207 16.97 -3.15 -1.64
C VAL A 207 17.12 -3.50 -0.17
N LYS A 208 17.58 -2.54 0.63
CA LYS A 208 17.74 -2.74 2.07
C LYS A 208 17.36 -1.53 2.89
N GLY A 209 16.77 -1.75 4.06
CA GLY A 209 16.45 -0.68 5.01
C GLY A 209 15.16 -0.85 5.80
N THR A 210 14.46 0.26 5.98
CA THR A 210 13.29 0.37 6.86
C THR A 210 12.18 1.17 6.20
N LEU A 211 10.93 0.74 6.40
CA LEU A 211 9.73 1.47 6.03
C LEU A 211 8.96 1.88 7.27
N THR A 212 8.42 3.09 7.30
CA THR A 212 7.62 3.60 8.42
C THR A 212 6.31 4.18 7.92
N LEU A 213 5.20 3.59 8.38
CA LEU A 213 3.85 4.13 8.22
C LEU A 213 3.49 4.94 9.46
N SER A 214 3.04 6.18 9.26
CA SER A 214 2.53 7.04 10.34
C SER A 214 1.04 7.31 10.12
N ARG A 215 0.24 7.11 11.15
CA ARG A 215 -1.19 7.44 11.19
C ARG A 215 -1.50 8.32 12.38
N LYS A 216 -2.44 9.23 12.20
CA LYS A 216 -3.03 10.03 13.28
C LYS A 216 -4.43 9.51 13.54
N ILE A 217 -4.70 9.12 14.76
CA ILE A 217 -5.96 8.58 15.22
C ILE A 217 -6.60 9.60 16.16
N ASN A 218 -7.82 10.01 15.88
CA ASN A 218 -8.57 10.89 16.77
C ASN A 218 -9.31 10.06 17.82
N THR A 219 -8.83 10.05 19.06
CA THR A 219 -9.40 9.24 20.16
C THR A 219 -10.80 9.68 20.61
N GLN A 220 -11.30 10.81 20.11
CA GLN A 220 -12.68 11.28 20.36
C GLN A 220 -13.69 10.75 19.34
N ILE A 221 -13.22 10.11 18.28
CA ILE A 221 -14.06 9.47 17.26
C ILE A 221 -14.00 7.96 17.50
N PRO A 222 -15.14 7.25 17.56
CA PRO A 222 -15.14 5.80 17.67
C PRO A 222 -14.35 5.14 16.53
N ASP A 223 -13.72 3.99 16.81
CA ASP A 223 -12.87 3.29 15.82
C ASP A 223 -13.64 2.89 14.56
N GLU A 224 -14.95 2.65 14.69
CA GLU A 224 -15.85 2.34 13.58
C GLU A 224 -16.15 3.52 12.64
N ASP A 225 -15.82 4.75 13.06
CA ASP A 225 -16.06 6.00 12.32
C ASP A 225 -14.75 6.66 11.84
N GLN A 226 -13.58 6.01 12.02
CA GLN A 226 -12.24 6.54 11.68
C GLN A 226 -11.74 6.16 10.29
#